data_5a84e1002b9917d1282a29b152217ccb
#
_entry.id   5a84e1002b9917d1282a29b152217ccb
#
_cell.length_a   1.000
_cell.length_b   1.000
_cell.length_c   1.000
_cell.angle_alpha   90.00
_cell.angle_beta   90.00
_cell.angle_gamma   90.00
#
_symmetry.space_group_name_H-M   'P 1'
#
loop_
_entity.id
_entity.type
_entity.pdbx_description
1 polymer ?
#
loop_
_entity_poly.entity_id
_entity_poly.type
_entity_poly.pdbx_seq_one_letter_code
_entity_poly.pdbx_strand_id
1 'polypeptide(L)'
;MTEVFPLRFRRKSADDILFANEAGQTFLSDQGFLERLTSHALSKSDRDFLVSRGLASESANDLNETAFLGRLARRQRPPRKLSYVILVPTLRCDLSCSYCQVSRAALNAKGFDWTPDRLAQVLAFLDREGGETIQVEFQGGEPTLRMDLILDVVSYCRTRFKECRFVICSNLSKLEPELIELLKSEDVHLSTSLDGPPAVHTRQRTLQPDLTDRFYANLEQATALAPGRVAALPTLDTEQLPDPSDLLDAFAAFGMRSIYLRQVVYHGFARKRHPGSRDYILEWQHFYNNVVEEMIRRNAQSDTATFDEFYLTLALRRLLKTGEDGHLDLRSPNWLGHDHMVIDYDGMLYPTDEARMLARTGQIDLSIGHVAGGIDTHARRALQDRAFNALDPWCSQCVYQAACGSDPIDDIARTGRADPPRIETAFCRRHMHIFDLATELLCSDRPEVQASVAKWLGMPGSVKLIETHHDRS
;
A
#
# COMPACT_ATOMS: atom_id res chain seq x y z
N MET A 1 20.91 -27.92 23.99
CA MET A 1 19.51 -27.65 24.53
C MET A 1 18.82 -26.82 23.52
N THR A 2 17.68 -27.28 23.02
CA THR A 2 16.92 -26.56 21.97
C THR A 2 16.45 -25.21 22.54
N GLU A 3 16.82 -24.13 21.91
CA GLU A 3 16.43 -22.77 22.27
C GLU A 3 15.37 -22.27 21.25
N VAL A 4 14.16 -22.01 21.72
CA VAL A 4 13.05 -21.53 20.90
C VAL A 4 13.16 -20.01 20.75
N PHE A 5 13.13 -19.50 19.51
CA PHE A 5 13.09 -18.07 19.27
C PHE A 5 11.77 -17.46 19.77
N PRO A 6 11.76 -16.20 20.24
CA PRO A 6 10.57 -15.60 20.80
C PRO A 6 9.36 -15.73 19.89
N LEU A 7 8.29 -16.36 20.38
CA LEU A 7 7.05 -16.57 19.65
C LEU A 7 5.95 -15.68 20.21
N ARG A 8 5.20 -15.08 19.30
CA ARG A 8 3.93 -14.39 19.55
C ARG A 8 2.80 -15.28 19.07
N PHE A 9 1.62 -15.10 19.63
CA PHE A 9 0.48 -15.93 19.24
C PHE A 9 -0.82 -15.14 19.19
N ARG A 10 -1.76 -15.65 18.38
CA ARG A 10 -3.11 -15.11 18.23
C ARG A 10 -4.09 -16.25 18.00
N ARG A 11 -5.12 -16.33 18.84
CA ARG A 11 -6.21 -17.29 18.65
C ARG A 11 -7.02 -16.94 17.41
N LYS A 12 -7.17 -17.89 16.50
CA LYS A 12 -7.93 -17.73 15.24
C LYS A 12 -9.31 -18.40 15.36
N SER A 13 -9.39 -19.55 16.00
CA SER A 13 -10.60 -20.30 16.27
C SER A 13 -10.57 -20.94 17.66
N ALA A 14 -11.53 -21.79 17.98
CA ALA A 14 -11.50 -22.58 19.19
C ALA A 14 -10.26 -23.51 19.23
N ASP A 15 -9.90 -24.07 18.07
CA ASP A 15 -8.89 -25.10 17.93
C ASP A 15 -7.56 -24.57 17.41
N ASP A 16 -7.55 -23.43 16.69
CA ASP A 16 -6.38 -22.93 15.99
C ASP A 16 -5.79 -21.68 16.64
N ILE A 17 -4.50 -21.71 16.87
CA ILE A 17 -3.68 -20.59 17.32
C ILE A 17 -2.59 -20.35 16.30
N LEU A 18 -2.52 -19.12 15.78
CA LEU A 18 -1.43 -18.68 14.90
C LEU A 18 -0.24 -18.26 15.75
N PHE A 19 0.94 -18.79 15.44
CA PHE A 19 2.21 -18.42 16.03
C PHE A 19 3.10 -17.74 15.01
N ALA A 20 3.90 -16.77 15.46
CA ALA A 20 4.90 -16.11 14.62
C ALA A 20 6.10 -15.68 15.45
N ASN A 21 7.31 -15.75 14.88
CA ASN A 21 8.50 -15.16 15.47
C ASN A 21 8.75 -13.72 14.94
N GLU A 22 9.75 -13.05 15.49
CA GLU A 22 10.12 -11.69 15.08
C GLU A 22 10.67 -11.60 13.65
N ALA A 23 11.17 -12.70 13.10
CA ALA A 23 11.61 -12.78 11.71
C ALA A 23 10.45 -13.00 10.73
N GLY A 24 9.22 -13.20 11.23
CA GLY A 24 8.00 -13.34 10.45
C GLY A 24 7.71 -14.76 9.96
N GLN A 25 8.36 -15.78 10.53
CA GLN A 25 8.01 -17.16 10.25
C GLN A 25 6.75 -17.53 11.05
N THR A 26 5.78 -18.17 10.41
CA THR A 26 4.45 -18.43 10.97
C THR A 26 4.07 -19.90 10.85
N PHE A 27 3.26 -20.38 11.80
CA PHE A 27 2.61 -21.69 11.77
C PHE A 27 1.32 -21.69 12.59
N LEU A 28 0.46 -22.65 12.36
CA LEU A 28 -0.71 -22.92 13.20
C LEU A 28 -0.42 -24.06 14.17
N SER A 29 -0.98 -23.98 15.37
CA SER A 29 -1.05 -25.09 16.33
C SER A 29 -2.26 -24.92 17.25
N ASP A 30 -2.35 -25.76 18.27
CA ASP A 30 -3.48 -25.85 19.18
C ASP A 30 -3.18 -25.29 20.59
N GLN A 31 -4.18 -25.33 21.45
CA GLN A 31 -4.05 -24.93 22.84
C GLN A 31 -3.02 -25.78 23.60
N GLY A 32 -2.93 -27.10 23.30
CA GLY A 32 -1.98 -28.00 23.94
C GLY A 32 -0.52 -27.61 23.65
N PHE A 33 -0.22 -27.21 22.42
CA PHE A 33 1.10 -26.66 22.08
C PHE A 33 1.40 -25.38 22.88
N LEU A 34 0.44 -24.45 22.98
CA LEU A 34 0.62 -23.21 23.76
C LEU A 34 0.91 -23.52 25.23
N GLU A 35 0.20 -24.47 25.83
CA GLU A 35 0.41 -24.88 27.21
C GLU A 35 1.80 -25.49 27.41
N ARG A 36 2.24 -26.39 26.52
CA ARG A 36 3.58 -26.97 26.55
C ARG A 36 4.68 -25.94 26.37
N LEU A 37 4.45 -24.96 25.45
CA LEU A 37 5.39 -23.87 25.22
C LEU A 37 5.57 -22.99 26.48
N THR A 38 4.45 -22.55 27.07
CA THR A 38 4.46 -21.64 28.23
C THR A 38 4.91 -22.32 29.54
N SER A 39 4.70 -23.61 29.67
CA SER A 39 5.20 -24.41 30.82
C SER A 39 6.62 -24.96 30.65
N HIS A 40 7.30 -24.63 29.54
CA HIS A 40 8.61 -25.16 29.16
C HIS A 40 8.67 -26.70 29.07
N ALA A 41 7.55 -27.32 28.71
CA ALA A 41 7.37 -28.76 28.63
C ALA A 41 7.17 -29.28 27.18
N LEU A 42 7.80 -28.61 26.20
CA LEU A 42 7.73 -29.02 24.79
C LEU A 42 8.12 -30.47 24.61
N SER A 43 7.35 -31.23 23.87
CA SER A 43 7.64 -32.60 23.47
C SER A 43 8.86 -32.68 22.54
N LYS A 44 9.35 -33.88 22.29
CA LYS A 44 10.39 -34.07 21.27
C LYS A 44 9.85 -33.66 19.88
N SER A 45 8.60 -34.03 19.55
CA SER A 45 7.93 -33.68 18.29
C SER A 45 7.84 -32.16 18.11
N ASP A 46 7.45 -31.42 19.14
CA ASP A 46 7.40 -29.96 19.12
C ASP A 46 8.78 -29.36 18.80
N ARG A 47 9.83 -29.83 19.48
CA ARG A 47 11.20 -29.34 19.27
C ARG A 47 11.71 -29.66 17.87
N ASP A 48 11.52 -30.89 17.40
CA ASP A 48 11.94 -31.31 16.07
C ASP A 48 11.23 -30.47 14.99
N PHE A 49 9.93 -30.20 15.17
CA PHE A 49 9.17 -29.32 14.29
C PHE A 49 9.74 -27.89 14.28
N LEU A 50 9.92 -27.27 15.44
CA LEU A 50 10.43 -25.90 15.55
C LEU A 50 11.83 -25.75 14.93
N VAL A 51 12.73 -26.72 15.16
CA VAL A 51 14.08 -26.73 14.57
C VAL A 51 14.01 -26.88 13.05
N SER A 52 13.22 -27.82 12.55
CA SER A 52 13.07 -28.06 11.09
C SER A 52 12.52 -26.84 10.34
N ARG A 53 11.79 -25.97 11.04
CA ARG A 53 11.20 -24.73 10.49
C ARG A 53 12.04 -23.47 10.75
N GLY A 54 13.19 -23.59 11.38
CA GLY A 54 14.04 -22.46 11.72
C GLY A 54 13.44 -21.54 12.79
N LEU A 55 12.57 -22.08 13.65
CA LEU A 55 11.91 -21.41 14.77
C LEU A 55 12.63 -21.64 16.10
N ALA A 56 13.62 -22.51 16.09
CA ALA A 56 14.47 -22.84 17.23
C ALA A 56 15.87 -23.20 16.75
N SER A 57 16.86 -23.08 17.65
CA SER A 57 18.24 -23.54 17.47
C SER A 57 18.53 -24.75 18.35
N GLU A 58 19.40 -25.65 17.92
CA GLU A 58 19.89 -26.78 18.73
C GLU A 58 21.17 -26.43 19.50
N SER A 59 21.94 -25.49 18.98
CA SER A 59 23.20 -25.02 19.57
C SER A 59 23.43 -23.55 19.25
N ALA A 60 24.23 -22.88 20.06
CA ALA A 60 24.65 -21.51 19.75
C ALA A 60 25.36 -21.43 18.40
N ASN A 61 25.05 -20.38 17.63
CA ASN A 61 25.60 -20.10 16.30
C ASN A 61 25.27 -21.17 15.21
N ASP A 62 24.18 -21.90 15.38
CA ASP A 62 23.71 -22.76 14.31
C ASP A 62 23.10 -21.98 13.12
N LEU A 63 22.77 -22.68 12.04
CA LEU A 63 22.24 -22.04 10.83
C LEU A 63 20.89 -21.36 11.07
N ASN A 64 20.06 -21.89 11.97
CA ASN A 64 18.76 -21.33 12.27
C ASN A 64 18.91 -19.99 13.01
N GLU A 65 19.78 -19.93 14.02
CA GLU A 65 20.08 -18.68 14.73
C GLU A 65 20.69 -17.63 13.79
N THR A 66 21.67 -18.02 12.97
CA THR A 66 22.28 -17.14 11.98
C THR A 66 21.25 -16.61 10.97
N ALA A 67 20.35 -17.46 10.49
CA ALA A 67 19.28 -17.08 9.56
C ALA A 67 18.26 -16.15 10.21
N PHE A 68 17.85 -16.43 11.45
CA PHE A 68 16.95 -15.59 12.24
C PHE A 68 17.51 -14.18 12.43
N LEU A 69 18.73 -14.07 12.96
CA LEU A 69 19.41 -12.79 13.16
C LEU A 69 19.66 -12.04 11.85
N GLY A 70 20.03 -12.76 10.79
CA GLY A 70 20.22 -12.18 9.46
C GLY A 70 18.94 -11.58 8.87
N ARG A 71 17.77 -12.18 9.10
CA ARG A 71 16.47 -11.63 8.68
C ARG A 71 16.12 -10.37 9.49
N LEU A 72 16.32 -10.38 10.80
CA LEU A 72 16.11 -9.19 11.64
C LEU A 72 17.00 -8.02 11.21
N ALA A 73 18.29 -8.27 11.02
CA ALA A 73 19.25 -7.24 10.64
C ALA A 73 18.94 -6.61 9.26
N ARG A 74 18.47 -7.41 8.28
CA ARG A 74 18.09 -6.89 6.96
C ARG A 74 16.92 -5.91 7.02
N ARG A 75 15.93 -6.19 7.87
CA ARG A 75 14.75 -5.32 8.04
C ARG A 75 15.09 -3.94 8.60
N GLN A 76 16.16 -3.82 9.36
CA GLN A 76 16.53 -2.58 10.06
C GLN A 76 17.48 -1.68 9.26
N ARG A 77 17.81 -2.02 8.02
CA ARG A 77 18.69 -1.19 7.19
C ARG A 77 17.92 -0.03 6.55
N PRO A 78 18.32 1.23 6.83
CA PRO A 78 17.71 2.36 6.13
C PRO A 78 18.11 2.33 4.66
N PRO A 79 17.19 2.70 3.76
CA PRO A 79 17.53 2.96 2.36
C PRO A 79 18.52 4.14 2.29
N ARG A 80 19.41 4.11 1.27
CA ARG A 80 20.51 5.07 1.19
C ARG A 80 20.23 6.27 0.29
N LYS A 81 19.37 6.11 -0.71
CA LYS A 81 19.10 7.08 -1.76
C LYS A 81 17.63 7.13 -2.11
N LEU A 82 17.19 8.29 -2.58
CA LEU A 82 15.86 8.49 -3.10
C LEU A 82 15.68 7.63 -4.36
N SER A 83 14.68 6.76 -4.35
CA SER A 83 14.34 5.85 -5.45
C SER A 83 12.90 6.01 -5.94
N TYR A 84 12.05 6.65 -5.16
CA TYR A 84 10.68 6.95 -5.51
C TYR A 84 10.31 8.37 -5.07
N VAL A 85 9.81 9.15 -6.01
CA VAL A 85 9.38 10.53 -5.73
C VAL A 85 8.01 10.81 -6.34
N ILE A 86 7.12 11.40 -5.54
CA ILE A 86 5.86 11.97 -6.01
C ILE A 86 6.10 13.45 -6.28
N LEU A 87 5.81 13.89 -7.49
CA LEU A 87 5.94 15.26 -7.94
C LEU A 87 4.56 15.88 -8.14
N VAL A 88 4.34 17.04 -7.56
CA VAL A 88 3.09 17.79 -7.64
C VAL A 88 3.33 19.09 -8.43
N PRO A 89 3.36 19.04 -9.78
CA PRO A 89 3.68 20.22 -10.58
C PRO A 89 2.59 21.30 -10.53
N THR A 90 1.35 20.91 -10.20
CA THR A 90 0.21 21.80 -10.03
C THR A 90 -0.81 21.24 -9.06
N LEU A 91 -1.48 22.13 -8.31
CA LEU A 91 -2.67 21.79 -7.53
C LEU A 91 -3.98 22.11 -8.26
N ARG A 92 -3.91 22.76 -9.42
CA ARG A 92 -5.12 23.06 -10.21
C ARG A 92 -5.74 21.77 -10.72
N CYS A 93 -7.07 21.73 -10.75
CA CYS A 93 -7.82 20.59 -11.24
C CYS A 93 -9.11 21.08 -11.90
N ASP A 94 -9.50 20.41 -12.95
CA ASP A 94 -10.74 20.66 -13.70
C ASP A 94 -11.94 19.88 -13.14
N LEU A 95 -11.73 18.88 -12.26
CA LEU A 95 -12.79 18.15 -11.55
C LEU A 95 -12.99 18.63 -10.11
N SER A 96 -14.15 18.24 -9.54
CA SER A 96 -14.56 18.59 -8.16
C SER A 96 -15.07 17.37 -7.38
N CYS A 97 -14.33 16.28 -7.44
CA CYS A 97 -14.69 15.01 -6.78
C CYS A 97 -15.18 15.22 -5.34
N SER A 98 -16.24 14.49 -4.95
CA SER A 98 -16.83 14.62 -3.60
C SER A 98 -15.85 14.26 -2.48
N TYR A 99 -14.99 13.29 -2.73
CA TYR A 99 -13.99 12.78 -1.78
C TYR A 99 -12.57 13.34 -2.00
N CYS A 100 -12.41 14.46 -2.71
CA CYS A 100 -11.08 14.99 -3.01
C CYS A 100 -10.22 15.14 -1.73
N GLN A 101 -9.19 14.33 -1.61
CA GLN A 101 -8.27 14.33 -0.47
C GLN A 101 -7.10 15.30 -0.65
N VAL A 102 -6.72 15.62 -1.90
CA VAL A 102 -5.53 16.44 -2.21
C VAL A 102 -5.75 17.95 -2.01
N SER A 103 -6.97 18.38 -1.66
CA SER A 103 -7.32 19.80 -1.47
C SER A 103 -6.93 20.67 -2.66
N ARG A 104 -7.42 20.28 -3.85
CA ARG A 104 -7.13 20.93 -5.12
C ARG A 104 -7.41 22.42 -5.15
N ALA A 105 -6.71 23.16 -6.01
CA ALA A 105 -7.01 24.52 -6.40
C ALA A 105 -7.98 24.53 -7.60
N ALA A 106 -8.74 25.64 -7.77
CA ALA A 106 -9.59 25.83 -8.94
C ALA A 106 -8.75 25.92 -10.22
N LEU A 107 -9.34 25.54 -11.37
CA LEU A 107 -8.65 25.50 -12.65
C LEU A 107 -7.97 26.82 -13.03
N ASN A 108 -8.58 27.96 -12.70
CA ASN A 108 -8.09 29.30 -12.99
C ASN A 108 -7.33 29.97 -11.84
N ALA A 109 -7.06 29.22 -10.73
CA ALA A 109 -6.30 29.74 -9.61
C ALA A 109 -4.84 30.00 -10.01
N LYS A 110 -4.26 31.10 -9.50
CA LYS A 110 -2.87 31.47 -9.75
C LYS A 110 -1.98 31.10 -8.57
N GLY A 111 -0.70 30.83 -8.85
CA GLY A 111 0.30 30.54 -7.81
C GLY A 111 0.28 29.11 -7.30
N PHE A 112 -0.36 28.19 -8.03
CA PHE A 112 -0.46 26.76 -7.68
C PHE A 112 0.24 25.85 -8.69
N ASP A 113 1.12 26.41 -9.51
CA ASP A 113 1.95 25.69 -10.47
C ASP A 113 3.43 25.91 -10.15
N TRP A 114 4.27 24.96 -10.54
CA TRP A 114 5.70 25.22 -10.57
C TRP A 114 6.03 26.35 -11.55
N THR A 115 6.94 27.23 -11.12
CA THR A 115 7.60 28.19 -11.98
C THR A 115 8.83 27.55 -12.64
N PRO A 116 9.42 28.14 -13.69
CA PRO A 116 10.67 27.65 -14.27
C PRO A 116 11.81 27.52 -13.22
N ASP A 117 11.93 28.46 -12.29
CA ASP A 117 12.90 28.38 -11.20
C ASP A 117 12.63 27.19 -10.27
N ARG A 118 11.35 26.91 -10.00
CA ARG A 118 10.97 25.74 -9.20
C ARG A 118 11.34 24.43 -9.91
N LEU A 119 11.06 24.32 -11.19
CA LEU A 119 11.46 23.17 -11.97
C LEU A 119 12.98 22.95 -11.90
N ALA A 120 13.78 24.00 -12.11
CA ALA A 120 15.23 23.90 -12.02
C ALA A 120 15.71 23.42 -10.63
N GLN A 121 15.08 23.92 -9.55
CA GLN A 121 15.38 23.48 -8.19
C GLN A 121 15.01 22.00 -7.95
N VAL A 122 13.87 21.54 -8.49
CA VAL A 122 13.44 20.14 -8.41
C VAL A 122 14.43 19.23 -9.13
N LEU A 123 14.82 19.57 -10.35
CA LEU A 123 15.80 18.78 -11.12
C LEU A 123 17.15 18.70 -10.41
N ALA A 124 17.65 19.82 -9.85
CA ALA A 124 18.88 19.84 -9.07
C ALA A 124 18.77 19.02 -7.76
N PHE A 125 17.58 18.98 -7.14
CA PHE A 125 17.32 18.15 -5.97
C PHE A 125 17.34 16.66 -6.34
N LEU A 126 16.70 16.26 -7.42
CA LEU A 126 16.70 14.87 -7.91
C LEU A 126 18.13 14.41 -8.27
N ASP A 127 18.95 15.29 -8.83
CA ASP A 127 20.35 14.99 -9.13
C ASP A 127 21.16 14.67 -7.88
N ARG A 128 20.98 15.45 -6.83
CA ARG A 128 21.72 15.33 -5.57
C ARG A 128 21.28 14.13 -4.72
N GLU A 129 19.98 13.92 -4.59
CA GLU A 129 19.41 12.94 -3.67
C GLU A 129 19.12 11.57 -4.34
N GLY A 130 18.89 11.55 -5.66
CA GLY A 130 18.54 10.37 -6.42
C GLY A 130 19.64 9.30 -6.45
N GLY A 131 19.21 8.04 -6.55
CA GLY A 131 20.07 6.88 -6.71
C GLY A 131 20.51 6.66 -8.17
N GLU A 132 20.71 5.41 -8.55
CA GLU A 132 20.97 5.02 -9.95
C GLU A 132 19.68 4.83 -10.74
N THR A 133 18.63 4.40 -10.06
CA THR A 133 17.28 4.18 -10.60
C THR A 133 16.28 5.07 -9.89
N ILE A 134 15.23 5.50 -10.58
CA ILE A 134 14.20 6.34 -9.99
C ILE A 134 12.80 6.02 -10.55
N GLN A 135 11.83 5.94 -9.66
CA GLN A 135 10.43 6.02 -10.02
C GLN A 135 9.91 7.44 -9.74
N VAL A 136 9.31 8.06 -10.74
CA VAL A 136 8.69 9.38 -10.62
C VAL A 136 7.19 9.23 -10.84
N GLU A 137 6.41 9.67 -9.87
CA GLU A 137 4.95 9.70 -9.97
C GLU A 137 4.47 11.15 -10.00
N PHE A 138 3.73 11.52 -11.03
CA PHE A 138 3.13 12.83 -11.16
C PHE A 138 1.72 12.82 -10.59
N GLN A 139 1.53 13.57 -9.52
CA GLN A 139 0.25 13.77 -8.85
C GLN A 139 -0.10 15.26 -8.77
N GLY A 140 -1.13 15.59 -8.01
CA GLY A 140 -1.51 16.97 -7.73
C GLY A 140 -3.01 17.17 -7.73
N GLY A 141 -3.47 18.28 -8.34
CA GLY A 141 -4.85 18.41 -8.77
C GLY A 141 -5.09 17.52 -10.00
N GLU A 142 -4.78 18.06 -11.17
CA GLU A 142 -4.65 17.31 -12.43
C GLU A 142 -3.28 17.63 -13.05
N PRO A 143 -2.28 16.74 -12.95
CA PRO A 143 -0.93 17.05 -13.38
C PRO A 143 -0.82 17.27 -14.89
N THR A 144 -1.71 16.68 -15.69
CA THR A 144 -1.71 16.83 -17.16
C THR A 144 -2.08 18.25 -17.64
N LEU A 145 -2.59 19.10 -16.75
CA LEU A 145 -2.69 20.54 -17.03
C LEU A 145 -1.32 21.22 -17.24
N ARG A 146 -0.24 20.53 -16.89
CA ARG A 146 1.15 20.98 -17.01
C ARG A 146 2.02 19.90 -17.68
N MET A 147 1.56 19.45 -18.87
CA MET A 147 2.32 18.50 -19.70
C MET A 147 3.73 19.01 -20.03
N ASP A 148 3.90 20.33 -20.17
CA ASP A 148 5.20 20.97 -20.35
C ASP A 148 6.19 20.56 -19.25
N LEU A 149 5.80 20.66 -17.97
CA LEU A 149 6.65 20.29 -16.84
C LEU A 149 6.89 18.77 -16.75
N ILE A 150 5.88 17.97 -17.07
CA ILE A 150 6.00 16.50 -17.09
C ILE A 150 7.04 16.09 -18.13
N LEU A 151 6.97 16.64 -19.35
CA LEU A 151 7.92 16.34 -20.43
C LEU A 151 9.35 16.73 -20.08
N ASP A 152 9.55 17.90 -19.48
CA ASP A 152 10.87 18.37 -19.04
C ASP A 152 11.49 17.42 -18.00
N VAL A 153 10.69 17.02 -16.98
CA VAL A 153 11.16 16.07 -15.94
C VAL A 153 11.46 14.69 -16.55
N VAL A 154 10.59 14.16 -17.40
CA VAL A 154 10.79 12.85 -18.06
C VAL A 154 12.06 12.87 -18.90
N SER A 155 12.25 13.91 -19.72
CA SER A 155 13.45 14.08 -20.55
C SER A 155 14.71 14.14 -19.70
N TYR A 156 14.71 14.94 -18.63
CA TYR A 156 15.83 15.05 -17.71
C TYR A 156 16.15 13.70 -17.04
N CYS A 157 15.16 13.02 -16.47
CA CYS A 157 15.37 11.78 -15.75
C CYS A 157 15.95 10.67 -16.65
N ARG A 158 15.47 10.56 -17.89
CA ARG A 158 15.99 9.59 -18.87
C ARG A 158 17.47 9.81 -19.22
N THR A 159 17.97 11.04 -19.10
CA THR A 159 19.40 11.33 -19.31
C THR A 159 20.24 11.12 -18.05
N ARG A 160 19.65 11.30 -16.87
CA ARG A 160 20.36 11.31 -15.59
C ARG A 160 20.44 9.95 -14.91
N PHE A 161 19.40 9.13 -15.00
CA PHE A 161 19.29 7.87 -14.29
C PHE A 161 19.46 6.67 -15.24
N LYS A 162 19.99 5.57 -14.73
CA LYS A 162 20.18 4.33 -15.52
C LYS A 162 18.86 3.69 -15.91
N GLU A 163 17.89 3.71 -14.98
CA GLU A 163 16.55 3.19 -15.16
C GLU A 163 15.55 4.18 -14.59
N CYS A 164 14.51 4.46 -15.35
CA CYS A 164 13.40 5.32 -14.95
C CYS A 164 12.09 4.59 -15.10
N ARG A 165 11.18 4.86 -14.18
CA ARG A 165 9.76 4.51 -14.31
C ARG A 165 8.93 5.74 -14.02
N PHE A 166 7.98 6.04 -14.88
CA PHE A 166 7.08 7.18 -14.74
C PHE A 166 5.66 6.69 -14.54
N VAL A 167 4.96 7.27 -13.56
CA VAL A 167 3.54 7.07 -13.32
C VAL A 167 2.85 8.42 -13.43
N ILE A 168 1.88 8.55 -14.32
CA ILE A 168 1.10 9.78 -14.48
C ILE A 168 -0.28 9.51 -13.89
N CYS A 169 -0.63 10.22 -12.81
CA CYS A 169 -1.94 10.11 -12.17
C CYS A 169 -2.89 11.13 -12.79
N SER A 170 -3.76 10.70 -13.71
CA SER A 170 -4.70 11.57 -14.39
C SER A 170 -6.16 11.19 -14.11
N ASN A 171 -7.02 12.20 -14.04
CA ASN A 171 -8.46 12.02 -13.97
C ASN A 171 -9.10 11.67 -15.32
N LEU A 172 -8.31 11.66 -16.39
CA LEU A 172 -8.72 11.37 -17.77
C LEU A 172 -9.94 12.16 -18.28
N SER A 173 -10.19 13.34 -17.73
CA SER A 173 -11.19 14.27 -18.31
C SER A 173 -10.81 14.66 -19.75
N LYS A 174 -9.50 14.61 -20.02
CA LYS A 174 -8.90 14.79 -21.35
C LYS A 174 -7.76 13.80 -21.53
N LEU A 175 -7.55 13.38 -22.76
CA LEU A 175 -6.38 12.60 -23.17
C LEU A 175 -5.56 13.46 -24.14
N GLU A 176 -4.64 14.23 -23.58
CA GLU A 176 -3.85 15.21 -24.35
C GLU A 176 -2.89 14.50 -25.33
N PRO A 177 -2.60 15.07 -26.52
CA PRO A 177 -1.71 14.46 -27.51
C PRO A 177 -0.33 14.10 -26.94
N GLU A 178 0.22 14.93 -26.06
CA GLU A 178 1.51 14.71 -25.41
C GLU A 178 1.46 13.49 -24.47
N LEU A 179 0.34 13.29 -23.77
CA LEU A 179 0.16 12.09 -22.92
C LEU A 179 0.03 10.84 -23.78
N ILE A 180 -0.68 10.91 -24.91
CA ILE A 180 -0.77 9.81 -25.88
C ILE A 180 0.63 9.41 -26.37
N GLU A 181 1.47 10.39 -26.70
CA GLU A 181 2.83 10.12 -27.16
C GLU A 181 3.69 9.50 -26.06
N LEU A 182 3.62 10.00 -24.84
CA LEU A 182 4.34 9.42 -23.69
C LEU A 182 3.93 7.98 -23.41
N LEU A 183 2.64 7.64 -23.51
CA LEU A 183 2.13 6.29 -23.25
C LEU A 183 2.62 5.23 -24.25
N LYS A 184 3.22 5.62 -25.38
CA LYS A 184 3.89 4.68 -26.29
C LYS A 184 5.20 4.12 -25.70
N SER A 185 5.81 4.82 -24.74
CA SER A 185 7.05 4.40 -24.10
C SER A 185 6.78 3.37 -23.00
N GLU A 186 7.59 2.31 -22.92
CA GLU A 186 7.41 1.20 -21.96
C GLU A 186 7.65 1.60 -20.50
N ASP A 187 8.45 2.64 -20.27
CA ASP A 187 8.77 3.18 -18.95
C ASP A 187 7.66 4.08 -18.36
N VAL A 188 6.59 4.37 -19.15
CA VAL A 188 5.47 5.23 -18.75
C VAL A 188 4.23 4.41 -18.45
N HIS A 189 3.69 4.63 -17.27
CA HIS A 189 2.45 4.03 -16.76
C HIS A 189 1.42 5.13 -16.50
N LEU A 190 0.15 4.80 -16.67
CA LEU A 190 -0.97 5.68 -16.32
C LEU A 190 -1.69 5.12 -15.09
N SER A 191 -1.91 5.96 -14.11
CA SER A 191 -2.80 5.69 -12.98
C SER A 191 -4.01 6.59 -13.06
N THR A 192 -5.20 6.02 -12.95
CA THR A 192 -6.44 6.79 -12.94
C THR A 192 -7.35 6.34 -11.81
N SER A 193 -8.54 6.88 -11.73
CA SER A 193 -9.53 6.46 -10.75
C SER A 193 -10.79 5.98 -11.47
N LEU A 194 -11.19 4.75 -11.19
CA LEU A 194 -12.43 4.15 -11.63
C LEU A 194 -13.19 3.66 -10.39
N ASP A 195 -14.25 4.37 -10.01
CA ASP A 195 -14.97 4.08 -8.76
C ASP A 195 -16.01 2.96 -8.90
N GLY A 196 -16.13 2.35 -10.07
CA GLY A 196 -17.06 1.28 -10.37
C GLY A 196 -17.98 1.59 -11.56
N PRO A 197 -19.25 1.16 -11.56
CA PRO A 197 -20.21 1.44 -12.64
C PRO A 197 -20.39 2.95 -12.91
N PRO A 198 -20.82 3.37 -14.13
CA PRO A 198 -20.96 4.78 -14.52
C PRO A 198 -21.74 5.63 -13.51
N ALA A 199 -22.81 5.13 -12.95
CA ALA A 199 -23.61 5.85 -11.97
C ALA A 199 -22.84 6.19 -10.68
N VAL A 200 -21.98 5.27 -10.21
CA VAL A 200 -21.11 5.48 -9.03
C VAL A 200 -20.04 6.51 -9.37
N HIS A 201 -19.37 6.36 -10.50
CA HIS A 201 -18.32 7.27 -10.96
C HIS A 201 -18.86 8.69 -11.15
N THR A 202 -20.03 8.82 -11.79
CA THR A 202 -20.71 10.12 -11.95
C THR A 202 -20.96 10.79 -10.62
N ARG A 203 -21.59 10.07 -9.68
CA ARG A 203 -21.96 10.63 -8.38
C ARG A 203 -20.75 11.09 -7.57
N GLN A 204 -19.65 10.37 -7.64
CA GLN A 204 -18.49 10.63 -6.77
C GLN A 204 -17.47 11.58 -7.41
N ARG A 205 -17.28 11.55 -8.74
CA ARG A 205 -16.17 12.24 -9.39
C ARG A 205 -16.58 13.31 -10.40
N THR A 206 -17.26 12.92 -11.44
CA THR A 206 -17.51 13.82 -12.60
C THR A 206 -18.70 14.73 -12.36
N LEU A 207 -19.67 14.29 -11.55
CA LEU A 207 -20.93 14.97 -11.24
C LEU A 207 -21.85 15.23 -12.45
N GLN A 208 -21.42 14.81 -13.66
CA GLN A 208 -22.15 14.99 -14.92
C GLN A 208 -21.98 13.73 -15.78
N PRO A 209 -23.08 13.18 -16.35
CA PRO A 209 -23.01 11.96 -17.15
C PRO A 209 -22.10 12.07 -18.38
N ASP A 210 -22.15 13.19 -19.11
CA ASP A 210 -21.34 13.43 -20.30
C ASP A 210 -19.82 13.48 -20.01
N LEU A 211 -19.42 13.94 -18.83
CA LEU A 211 -18.05 13.87 -18.37
C LEU A 211 -17.66 12.44 -18.00
N THR A 212 -18.59 11.65 -17.47
CA THR A 212 -18.38 10.23 -17.22
C THR A 212 -18.18 9.47 -18.53
N ASP A 213 -19.04 9.68 -19.52
CA ASP A 213 -18.93 9.03 -20.84
C ASP A 213 -17.59 9.36 -21.51
N ARG A 214 -17.16 10.60 -21.40
CA ARG A 214 -15.83 11.02 -21.90
C ARG A 214 -14.69 10.32 -21.16
N PHE A 215 -14.76 10.22 -19.83
CA PHE A 215 -13.79 9.50 -19.05
C PHE A 215 -13.67 8.04 -19.50
N TYR A 216 -14.80 7.35 -19.69
CA TYR A 216 -14.82 5.95 -20.11
C TYR A 216 -14.20 5.78 -21.52
N ALA A 217 -14.52 6.67 -22.47
CA ALA A 217 -13.93 6.66 -23.80
C ALA A 217 -12.41 6.90 -23.77
N ASN A 218 -11.94 7.85 -22.94
CA ASN A 218 -10.52 8.13 -22.76
C ASN A 218 -9.79 6.96 -22.07
N LEU A 219 -10.43 6.28 -21.11
CA LEU A 219 -9.87 5.11 -20.45
C LEU A 219 -9.74 3.94 -21.42
N GLU A 220 -10.75 3.68 -22.26
CA GLU A 220 -10.69 2.67 -23.33
C GLU A 220 -9.53 2.96 -24.29
N GLN A 221 -9.40 4.20 -24.74
CA GLN A 221 -8.29 4.59 -25.61
C GLN A 221 -6.92 4.42 -24.92
N ALA A 222 -6.78 4.82 -23.68
CA ALA A 222 -5.53 4.69 -22.92
C ALA A 222 -5.13 3.22 -22.71
N THR A 223 -6.09 2.35 -22.37
CA THR A 223 -5.84 0.91 -22.20
C THR A 223 -5.45 0.22 -23.49
N ALA A 224 -6.02 0.65 -24.63
CA ALA A 224 -5.63 0.15 -25.95
C ALA A 224 -4.22 0.60 -26.36
N LEU A 225 -3.83 1.84 -26.01
CA LEU A 225 -2.50 2.39 -26.31
C LEU A 225 -1.39 1.77 -25.45
N ALA A 226 -1.67 1.48 -24.19
CA ALA A 226 -0.69 1.01 -23.22
C ALA A 226 -1.18 -0.24 -22.47
N PRO A 227 -1.34 -1.39 -23.16
CA PRO A 227 -1.84 -2.61 -22.55
C PRO A 227 -0.99 -3.03 -21.35
N GLY A 228 -1.64 -3.31 -20.19
CA GLY A 228 -0.97 -3.70 -18.95
C GLY A 228 -0.22 -2.58 -18.22
N ARG A 229 -0.21 -1.35 -18.76
CA ARG A 229 0.43 -0.18 -18.13
C ARG A 229 -0.55 0.91 -17.70
N VAL A 230 -1.82 0.65 -17.79
CA VAL A 230 -2.90 1.50 -17.25
C VAL A 230 -3.52 0.79 -16.05
N ALA A 231 -3.50 1.46 -14.92
CA ALA A 231 -4.14 0.99 -13.68
C ALA A 231 -5.22 1.98 -13.25
N ALA A 232 -6.30 1.46 -12.69
CA ALA A 232 -7.35 2.28 -12.09
C ALA A 232 -7.55 1.91 -10.62
N LEU A 233 -7.80 2.93 -9.80
CA LEU A 233 -8.00 2.81 -8.37
C LEU A 233 -9.41 3.25 -8.01
N PRO A 234 -10.24 2.38 -7.39
CA PRO A 234 -11.51 2.81 -6.84
C PRO A 234 -11.29 3.56 -5.53
N THR A 235 -12.11 4.59 -5.30
CA THR A 235 -12.25 5.23 -3.99
C THR A 235 -13.72 5.18 -3.63
N LEU A 236 -14.08 4.29 -2.71
CA LEU A 236 -15.45 3.89 -2.44
C LEU A 236 -16.00 4.58 -1.19
N ASP A 237 -17.17 5.19 -1.34
CA ASP A 237 -17.93 5.75 -0.22
C ASP A 237 -18.60 4.62 0.54
N THR A 238 -18.27 4.47 1.82
CA THR A 238 -18.81 3.41 2.68
C THR A 238 -20.30 3.54 2.96
N GLU A 239 -20.89 4.73 2.74
CA GLU A 239 -22.32 4.93 2.85
C GLU A 239 -23.10 4.43 1.61
N GLN A 240 -22.41 4.24 0.48
CA GLN A 240 -23.01 3.89 -0.81
C GLN A 240 -22.10 2.94 -1.62
N LEU A 241 -21.80 1.79 -1.04
CA LEU A 241 -20.98 0.77 -1.69
C LEU A 241 -21.71 0.16 -2.91
N PRO A 242 -21.01 -0.09 -4.02
CA PRO A 242 -21.56 -0.80 -5.18
C PRO A 242 -21.77 -2.29 -4.88
N ASP A 243 -22.53 -2.97 -5.73
CA ASP A 243 -22.52 -4.44 -5.73
C ASP A 243 -21.13 -4.95 -6.10
N PRO A 244 -20.58 -5.98 -5.40
CA PRO A 244 -19.26 -6.56 -5.73
C PRO A 244 -19.14 -7.03 -7.18
N SER A 245 -20.16 -7.66 -7.74
CA SER A 245 -20.16 -8.14 -9.13
C SER A 245 -20.08 -6.97 -10.11
N ASP A 246 -20.91 -5.93 -9.91
CA ASP A 246 -20.93 -4.74 -10.75
C ASP A 246 -19.60 -3.98 -10.71
N LEU A 247 -18.95 -3.94 -9.54
CA LEU A 247 -17.62 -3.34 -9.39
C LEU A 247 -16.59 -4.11 -10.23
N LEU A 248 -16.54 -5.44 -10.10
CA LEU A 248 -15.60 -6.27 -10.86
C LEU A 248 -15.86 -6.20 -12.37
N ASP A 249 -17.13 -6.13 -12.80
CA ASP A 249 -17.49 -5.99 -14.20
C ASP A 249 -17.03 -4.65 -14.79
N ALA A 250 -17.15 -3.55 -14.03
CA ALA A 250 -16.66 -2.24 -14.46
C ALA A 250 -15.15 -2.24 -14.73
N PHE A 251 -14.35 -2.92 -13.91
CA PHE A 251 -12.91 -3.07 -14.14
C PHE A 251 -12.59 -4.05 -15.26
N ALA A 252 -13.32 -5.17 -15.32
CA ALA A 252 -13.14 -6.20 -16.34
C ALA A 252 -13.37 -5.66 -17.76
N ALA A 253 -14.29 -4.71 -17.93
CA ALA A 253 -14.58 -4.06 -19.20
C ALA A 253 -13.34 -3.41 -19.85
N PHE A 254 -12.38 -2.99 -19.03
CA PHE A 254 -11.10 -2.41 -19.48
C PHE A 254 -9.93 -3.40 -19.39
N GLY A 255 -10.18 -4.71 -19.20
CA GLY A 255 -9.13 -5.71 -19.05
C GLY A 255 -8.39 -5.65 -17.71
N MET A 256 -8.86 -4.84 -16.77
CA MET A 256 -8.25 -4.70 -15.45
C MET A 256 -8.74 -5.80 -14.51
N ARG A 257 -7.81 -6.51 -13.88
CA ARG A 257 -8.11 -7.68 -13.04
C ARG A 257 -7.48 -7.56 -11.63
N SER A 258 -6.43 -6.76 -11.47
CA SER A 258 -5.85 -6.43 -10.18
C SER A 258 -6.49 -5.13 -9.69
N ILE A 259 -7.16 -5.16 -8.55
CA ILE A 259 -7.96 -4.05 -8.03
C ILE A 259 -7.49 -3.75 -6.61
N TYR A 260 -7.10 -2.51 -6.36
CA TYR A 260 -6.79 -2.05 -5.01
C TYR A 260 -8.02 -1.38 -4.39
N LEU A 261 -8.75 -2.10 -3.55
CA LEU A 261 -9.95 -1.60 -2.87
C LEU A 261 -9.59 -0.55 -1.83
N ARG A 262 -10.08 0.67 -2.01
CA ARG A 262 -9.84 1.77 -1.08
C ARG A 262 -11.16 2.44 -0.70
N GLN A 263 -11.40 2.57 0.61
CA GLN A 263 -12.45 3.46 1.11
C GLN A 263 -12.01 4.93 1.01
N VAL A 264 -12.95 5.85 0.99
CA VAL A 264 -12.67 7.28 1.12
C VAL A 264 -11.82 7.50 2.38
N VAL A 265 -10.69 8.19 2.23
CA VAL A 265 -9.77 8.47 3.33
C VAL A 265 -10.14 9.76 4.06
N TYR A 266 -9.78 9.85 5.34
CA TYR A 266 -10.09 11.00 6.20
C TYR A 266 -9.05 12.13 6.04
N HIS A 267 -8.89 12.62 4.78
CA HIS A 267 -7.93 13.67 4.42
C HIS A 267 -8.60 14.73 3.54
N GLY A 268 -8.01 15.90 3.46
CA GLY A 268 -8.43 16.98 2.57
C GLY A 268 -9.92 17.36 2.72
N PHE A 269 -10.58 17.59 1.59
CA PHE A 269 -12.01 17.92 1.57
C PHE A 269 -12.90 16.74 2.00
N ALA A 270 -12.44 15.51 1.86
CA ALA A 270 -13.15 14.31 2.30
C ALA A 270 -13.49 14.35 3.78
N ARG A 271 -12.63 14.87 4.65
CA ARG A 271 -12.90 15.01 6.09
C ARG A 271 -14.21 15.72 6.41
N LYS A 272 -14.60 16.72 5.62
CA LYS A 272 -15.81 17.50 5.83
C LYS A 272 -17.03 16.86 5.17
N ARG A 273 -16.85 16.19 4.03
CA ARG A 273 -17.93 15.64 3.21
C ARG A 273 -18.27 14.21 3.56
N HIS A 274 -17.30 13.45 4.05
CA HIS A 274 -17.42 12.04 4.42
C HIS A 274 -16.86 11.83 5.85
N PRO A 275 -17.47 12.39 6.90
CA PRO A 275 -16.96 12.31 8.27
C PRO A 275 -16.89 10.86 8.79
N GLY A 276 -17.74 9.96 8.29
CA GLY A 276 -17.70 8.52 8.59
C GLY A 276 -16.42 7.82 8.14
N SER A 277 -15.67 8.39 7.18
CA SER A 277 -14.37 7.85 6.75
C SER A 277 -13.28 7.95 7.82
N ARG A 278 -13.56 8.58 8.97
CA ARG A 278 -12.62 8.65 10.10
C ARG A 278 -12.27 7.29 10.65
N ASP A 279 -13.22 6.38 10.67
CA ASP A 279 -13.06 5.06 11.26
C ASP A 279 -13.07 3.95 10.21
N TYR A 280 -12.46 2.81 10.55
CA TYR A 280 -12.54 1.60 9.76
C TYR A 280 -13.69 0.77 10.28
N ILE A 281 -14.78 0.67 9.50
CA ILE A 281 -16.08 0.16 9.92
C ILE A 281 -16.35 -1.28 9.48
N LEU A 282 -17.26 -1.95 10.16
CA LEU A 282 -17.63 -3.35 9.88
C LEU A 282 -18.26 -3.53 8.49
N GLU A 283 -19.07 -2.56 8.04
CA GLU A 283 -19.69 -2.58 6.71
C GLU A 283 -18.64 -2.64 5.60
N TRP A 284 -17.53 -1.90 5.77
CA TRP A 284 -16.39 -1.99 4.83
C TRP A 284 -15.74 -3.37 4.87
N GLN A 285 -15.56 -3.96 6.05
CA GLN A 285 -14.96 -5.30 6.18
C GLN A 285 -15.82 -6.35 5.48
N HIS A 286 -17.15 -6.31 5.68
CA HIS A 286 -18.08 -7.19 5.01
C HIS A 286 -18.05 -7.03 3.49
N PHE A 287 -18.09 -5.79 3.01
CA PHE A 287 -17.97 -5.50 1.58
C PHE A 287 -16.66 -6.04 1.00
N TYR A 288 -15.55 -5.75 1.66
CA TYR A 288 -14.23 -6.21 1.24
C TYR A 288 -14.17 -7.74 1.11
N ASN A 289 -14.65 -8.45 2.12
CA ASN A 289 -14.69 -9.92 2.11
C ASN A 289 -15.59 -10.44 0.99
N ASN A 290 -16.74 -9.82 0.73
CA ASN A 290 -17.65 -10.20 -0.35
C ASN A 290 -17.01 -9.98 -1.73
N VAL A 291 -16.25 -8.91 -1.93
CA VAL A 291 -15.52 -8.69 -3.19
C VAL A 291 -14.43 -9.75 -3.38
N VAL A 292 -13.67 -10.08 -2.34
CA VAL A 292 -12.63 -11.12 -2.39
C VAL A 292 -13.25 -12.48 -2.70
N GLU A 293 -14.37 -12.85 -2.06
CA GLU A 293 -15.07 -14.12 -2.33
C GLU A 293 -15.62 -14.16 -3.76
N GLU A 294 -16.14 -13.04 -4.28
CA GLU A 294 -16.58 -12.95 -5.68
C GLU A 294 -15.40 -13.08 -6.65
N MET A 295 -14.23 -12.52 -6.33
CA MET A 295 -13.00 -12.74 -7.11
C MET A 295 -12.63 -14.22 -7.15
N ILE A 296 -12.64 -14.92 -6.01
CA ILE A 296 -12.32 -16.35 -5.91
C ILE A 296 -13.31 -17.17 -6.74
N ARG A 297 -14.61 -16.86 -6.62
CA ARG A 297 -15.67 -17.52 -7.40
C ARG A 297 -15.44 -17.38 -8.92
N ARG A 298 -15.10 -16.15 -9.38
CA ARG A 298 -14.81 -15.90 -10.81
C ARG A 298 -13.54 -16.60 -11.26
N ASN A 299 -12.51 -16.61 -10.43
CA ASN A 299 -11.24 -17.29 -10.71
C ASN A 299 -11.41 -18.82 -10.86
N ALA A 300 -12.33 -19.42 -10.10
CA ALA A 300 -12.66 -20.84 -10.23
C ALA A 300 -13.39 -21.19 -11.54
N GLN A 301 -14.01 -20.19 -12.19
CA GLN A 301 -14.74 -20.36 -13.44
C GLN A 301 -13.91 -20.01 -14.68
N SER A 302 -12.67 -19.55 -14.51
CA SER A 302 -11.81 -19.10 -15.61
C SER A 302 -10.37 -19.56 -15.45
N ASP A 303 -9.85 -20.21 -16.49
CA ASP A 303 -8.44 -20.60 -16.53
C ASP A 303 -7.51 -19.47 -16.98
N THR A 304 -8.05 -18.48 -17.69
CA THR A 304 -7.26 -17.44 -18.36
C THR A 304 -7.31 -16.05 -17.73
N ALA A 305 -8.36 -15.78 -16.95
CA ALA A 305 -8.57 -14.45 -16.34
C ALA A 305 -8.63 -14.56 -14.82
N THR A 306 -7.64 -14.01 -14.13
CA THR A 306 -7.57 -14.05 -12.66
C THR A 306 -7.76 -12.66 -12.10
N PHE A 307 -8.78 -12.48 -11.26
CA PHE A 307 -8.92 -11.30 -10.42
C PHE A 307 -8.10 -11.44 -9.16
N ASP A 308 -7.49 -10.35 -8.72
CA ASP A 308 -6.85 -10.24 -7.41
C ASP A 308 -7.13 -8.90 -6.75
N GLU A 309 -7.18 -8.91 -5.43
CA GLU A 309 -7.13 -7.70 -4.65
C GLU A 309 -5.67 -7.38 -4.33
N PHE A 310 -5.21 -6.24 -4.84
CA PHE A 310 -3.79 -5.87 -4.83
C PHE A 310 -3.19 -5.83 -3.42
N TYR A 311 -3.87 -5.17 -2.47
CA TYR A 311 -3.34 -5.01 -1.12
C TYR A 311 -3.36 -6.29 -0.30
N LEU A 312 -4.38 -7.13 -0.49
CA LEU A 312 -4.44 -8.48 0.09
C LEU A 312 -3.32 -9.36 -0.46
N THR A 313 -3.04 -9.28 -1.76
CA THR A 313 -1.92 -10.00 -2.38
C THR A 313 -0.57 -9.59 -1.78
N LEU A 314 -0.38 -8.30 -1.50
CA LEU A 314 0.80 -7.83 -0.75
C LEU A 314 0.85 -8.41 0.67
N ALA A 315 -0.29 -8.42 1.39
CA ALA A 315 -0.36 -8.97 2.73
C ALA A 315 -0.02 -10.48 2.76
N LEU A 316 -0.54 -11.25 1.79
CA LEU A 316 -0.22 -12.67 1.60
C LEU A 316 1.30 -12.88 1.39
N ARG A 317 1.91 -12.12 0.48
CA ARG A 317 3.37 -12.18 0.22
C ARG A 317 4.16 -11.86 1.48
N ARG A 318 3.78 -10.83 2.21
CA ARG A 318 4.48 -10.41 3.43
C ARG A 318 4.37 -11.39 4.59
N LEU A 319 3.27 -12.13 4.70
CA LEU A 319 3.15 -13.23 5.66
C LEU A 319 4.08 -14.40 5.33
N LEU A 320 4.31 -14.67 4.05
CA LEU A 320 5.17 -15.77 3.60
C LEU A 320 6.64 -15.35 3.50
N LYS A 321 6.91 -14.09 3.18
CA LYS A 321 8.26 -13.58 2.90
C LYS A 321 8.42 -12.16 3.43
N THR A 322 8.60 -12.07 4.70
CA THR A 322 8.63 -10.81 5.44
C THR A 322 9.76 -9.90 4.98
N GLY A 323 9.46 -8.64 4.70
CA GLY A 323 10.44 -7.59 4.43
C GLY A 323 10.87 -7.44 2.97
N GLU A 324 10.30 -8.19 2.02
CA GLU A 324 10.66 -8.09 0.60
C GLU A 324 9.76 -7.13 -0.21
N ASP A 325 8.51 -6.96 0.14
CA ASP A 325 7.62 -6.03 -0.54
C ASP A 325 7.69 -4.64 0.07
N GLY A 326 8.20 -3.70 -0.70
CA GLY A 326 8.50 -2.32 -0.27
C GLY A 326 7.30 -1.38 -0.27
N HIS A 327 6.05 -1.85 -0.25
CA HIS A 327 4.87 -0.97 -0.22
C HIS A 327 4.89 -0.08 1.03
N LEU A 328 4.70 1.23 0.84
CA LEU A 328 4.92 2.25 1.88
C LEU A 328 4.11 2.00 3.16
N ASP A 329 2.82 1.71 3.03
CA ASP A 329 1.91 1.51 4.17
C ASP A 329 2.27 0.28 5.03
N LEU A 330 2.98 -0.68 4.45
CA LEU A 330 3.35 -1.94 5.12
C LEU A 330 4.81 -1.98 5.58
N ARG A 331 5.59 -0.93 5.36
CA ARG A 331 7.00 -0.93 5.78
C ARG A 331 7.14 -0.99 7.30
N SER A 332 8.03 -1.85 7.74
CA SER A 332 8.42 -1.96 9.15
C SER A 332 9.90 -2.39 9.24
N PRO A 333 10.78 -1.47 9.66
CA PRO A 333 10.61 -0.05 9.96
C PRO A 333 10.15 0.78 8.75
N ASN A 334 9.31 1.79 8.98
CA ASN A 334 8.96 2.74 7.93
C ASN A 334 9.95 3.92 7.94
N TRP A 335 10.83 3.93 6.94
CA TRP A 335 11.87 4.94 6.78
C TRP A 335 11.32 6.18 6.07
N LEU A 336 10.41 6.90 6.76
CA LEU A 336 9.74 8.08 6.23
C LEU A 336 10.73 9.13 5.69
N GLY A 337 10.54 9.55 4.43
CA GLY A 337 11.34 10.58 3.78
C GLY A 337 12.79 10.17 3.46
N HIS A 338 13.12 8.87 3.38
CA HIS A 338 14.44 8.39 2.96
C HIS A 338 14.51 8.06 1.47
N ASP A 339 13.92 6.95 1.06
CA ASP A 339 13.90 6.50 -0.32
C ASP A 339 12.63 6.89 -1.08
N HIS A 340 11.66 7.43 -0.36
CA HIS A 340 10.41 7.97 -0.88
C HIS A 340 10.12 9.35 -0.27
N MET A 341 9.65 10.27 -1.09
CA MET A 341 9.15 11.58 -0.64
C MET A 341 8.24 12.23 -1.68
N VAL A 342 7.59 13.29 -1.27
CA VAL A 342 6.73 14.13 -2.11
C VAL A 342 7.33 15.53 -2.23
N ILE A 343 7.36 16.06 -3.43
CA ILE A 343 7.71 17.45 -3.73
C ILE A 343 6.46 18.19 -4.17
N ASP A 344 5.99 19.12 -3.34
CA ASP A 344 4.75 19.86 -3.59
C ASP A 344 4.97 21.00 -4.63
N TYR A 345 3.87 21.60 -5.07
CA TYR A 345 3.87 22.70 -6.06
C TYR A 345 4.70 23.91 -5.64
N ASP A 346 4.89 24.15 -4.34
CA ASP A 346 5.70 25.22 -3.77
C ASP A 346 7.15 24.81 -3.48
N GLY A 347 7.52 23.52 -3.71
CA GLY A 347 8.84 22.96 -3.49
C GLY A 347 9.09 22.45 -2.08
N MET A 348 8.09 22.46 -1.21
CA MET A 348 8.18 21.81 0.10
C MET A 348 8.31 20.30 -0.06
N LEU A 349 9.11 19.70 0.83
CA LEU A 349 9.35 18.24 0.87
C LEU A 349 8.51 17.62 1.98
N TYR A 350 7.78 16.57 1.64
CA TYR A 350 6.99 15.80 2.60
C TYR A 350 7.37 14.32 2.57
N PRO A 351 7.31 13.60 3.72
CA PRO A 351 7.64 12.18 3.77
C PRO A 351 6.60 11.29 3.06
N THR A 352 5.35 11.73 2.99
CA THR A 352 4.23 11.07 2.28
C THR A 352 3.25 12.09 1.72
N ASP A 353 2.36 11.65 0.82
CA ASP A 353 1.32 12.50 0.26
C ASP A 353 0.29 12.91 1.33
N GLU A 354 -0.01 12.02 2.28
CA GLU A 354 -0.89 12.31 3.42
C GLU A 354 -0.33 13.44 4.30
N ALA A 355 0.99 13.44 4.56
CA ALA A 355 1.63 14.53 5.31
C ALA A 355 1.45 15.89 4.61
N ARG A 356 1.60 15.91 3.28
CA ARG A 356 1.32 17.08 2.45
C ARG A 356 -0.15 17.52 2.56
N MET A 357 -1.09 16.57 2.53
CA MET A 357 -2.53 16.85 2.66
C MET A 357 -2.88 17.48 4.02
N LEU A 358 -2.23 17.05 5.11
CA LEU A 358 -2.42 17.64 6.44
C LEU A 358 -1.95 19.10 6.48
N ALA A 359 -0.79 19.41 5.91
CA ALA A 359 -0.28 20.75 5.80
C ALA A 359 -1.22 21.64 4.95
N ARG A 360 -1.69 21.14 3.81
CA ARG A 360 -2.64 21.83 2.93
C ARG A 360 -3.97 22.16 3.59
N THR A 361 -4.42 21.38 4.54
CA THR A 361 -5.66 21.63 5.29
C THR A 361 -5.44 22.42 6.57
N GLY A 362 -4.20 22.84 6.86
CA GLY A 362 -3.84 23.61 8.04
C GLY A 362 -3.95 22.85 9.36
N GLN A 363 -3.88 21.50 9.31
CA GLN A 363 -3.94 20.68 10.51
C GLN A 363 -2.60 20.63 11.23
N ILE A 364 -1.55 20.29 10.51
CA ILE A 364 -0.18 20.24 10.97
C ILE A 364 0.75 20.30 9.77
N ASP A 365 1.88 20.96 9.92
CA ASP A 365 2.96 20.93 8.94
C ASP A 365 3.99 19.86 9.36
N LEU A 366 4.06 18.79 8.54
CA LEU A 366 5.01 17.69 8.68
C LEU A 366 6.06 17.72 7.57
N SER A 367 6.36 18.89 7.03
CA SER A 367 7.40 19.05 6.02
C SER A 367 8.77 18.67 6.57
N ILE A 368 9.58 18.08 5.71
CA ILE A 368 10.95 17.64 6.01
C ILE A 368 12.00 18.42 5.23
N GLY A 369 11.68 19.63 4.82
CA GLY A 369 12.58 20.53 4.11
C GLY A 369 11.98 21.15 2.86
N HIS A 370 12.86 21.67 1.98
CA HIS A 370 12.49 22.34 0.74
C HIS A 370 13.55 22.06 -0.33
N VAL A 371 13.15 21.96 -1.61
CA VAL A 371 14.07 21.59 -2.71
C VAL A 371 15.31 22.50 -2.81
N ALA A 372 15.19 23.80 -2.47
CA ALA A 372 16.30 24.75 -2.49
C ALA A 372 17.23 24.60 -1.27
N GLY A 373 16.70 24.30 -0.08
CA GLY A 373 17.46 24.18 1.17
C GLY A 373 17.90 22.75 1.49
N GLY A 374 17.31 21.76 0.83
CA GLY A 374 17.57 20.35 1.11
C GLY A 374 16.67 19.78 2.22
N ILE A 375 17.02 18.58 2.66
CA ILE A 375 16.27 17.82 3.66
C ILE A 375 16.61 18.30 5.07
N ASP A 376 15.59 18.63 5.87
CA ASP A 376 15.72 18.81 7.31
C ASP A 376 15.78 17.44 7.99
N THR A 377 16.99 17.05 8.36
CA THR A 377 17.25 15.75 8.98
C THR A 377 16.65 15.62 10.37
N HIS A 378 16.48 16.74 11.10
CA HIS A 378 15.86 16.73 12.43
C HIS A 378 14.36 16.48 12.33
N ALA A 379 13.65 17.22 11.47
CA ALA A 379 12.22 17.03 11.22
C ALA A 379 11.92 15.62 10.72
N ARG A 380 12.72 15.10 9.77
CA ARG A 380 12.60 13.73 9.29
C ARG A 380 12.78 12.68 10.39
N ARG A 381 13.78 12.83 11.27
CA ARG A 381 14.05 11.91 12.36
C ARG A 381 12.92 11.87 13.39
N ALA A 382 12.35 13.03 13.73
CA ALA A 382 11.25 13.11 14.68
C ALA A 382 10.00 12.31 14.25
N LEU A 383 9.71 12.28 12.94
CA LEU A 383 8.63 11.45 12.38
C LEU A 383 8.99 9.96 12.37
N GLN A 384 10.24 9.63 12.07
CA GLN A 384 10.70 8.26 11.92
C GLN A 384 10.61 7.47 13.22
N ASP A 385 10.92 8.06 14.38
CA ASP A 385 10.86 7.39 15.68
C ASP A 385 9.45 6.87 16.01
N ARG A 386 8.41 7.47 15.40
CA ARG A 386 7.00 7.07 15.56
C ARG A 386 6.55 6.02 14.52
N ALA A 387 7.33 5.81 13.49
CA ALA A 387 7.02 4.91 12.38
C ALA A 387 7.61 3.49 12.55
N PHE A 388 8.13 3.15 13.72
CA PHE A 388 8.69 1.85 14.04
C PHE A 388 7.73 1.04 14.91
N ASN A 389 6.99 0.12 14.29
CA ASN A 389 6.03 -0.70 15.02
C ASN A 389 6.70 -1.65 16.05
N ALA A 390 7.96 -2.03 15.85
CA ALA A 390 8.68 -2.89 16.80
C ALA A 390 8.95 -2.21 18.15
N LEU A 391 8.94 -0.85 18.18
CA LEU A 391 9.12 -0.08 19.41
C LEU A 391 7.78 0.25 20.10
N ASP A 392 6.66 -0.06 19.47
CA ASP A 392 5.33 0.14 20.06
C ASP A 392 4.94 -1.04 20.94
N PRO A 393 4.49 -0.81 22.19
CA PRO A 393 4.18 -1.88 23.15
C PRO A 393 3.10 -2.87 22.67
N TRP A 394 2.10 -2.37 21.92
CA TRP A 394 1.01 -3.21 21.38
C TRP A 394 1.48 -4.02 20.19
N CYS A 395 2.22 -3.39 19.28
CA CYS A 395 2.75 -4.05 18.09
C CYS A 395 3.82 -5.09 18.45
N SER A 396 4.63 -4.85 19.50
CA SER A 396 5.67 -5.79 19.95
C SER A 396 5.11 -7.16 20.35
N GLN A 397 3.86 -7.24 20.75
CA GLN A 397 3.16 -8.49 21.10
C GLN A 397 2.28 -9.04 19.95
N CYS A 398 2.17 -8.32 18.84
CA CYS A 398 1.28 -8.70 17.74
C CYS A 398 1.92 -9.77 16.85
N VAL A 399 1.19 -10.84 16.56
CA VAL A 399 1.63 -11.92 15.66
C VAL A 399 1.97 -11.42 14.25
N TYR A 400 1.34 -10.32 13.81
CA TYR A 400 1.55 -9.72 12.48
C TYR A 400 2.62 -8.62 12.45
N GLN A 401 3.28 -8.34 13.58
CA GLN A 401 4.24 -7.23 13.70
C GLN A 401 5.29 -7.25 12.58
N ALA A 402 5.80 -8.43 12.26
CA ALA A 402 6.85 -8.57 11.26
C ALA A 402 6.37 -8.26 9.82
N ALA A 403 5.09 -8.51 9.52
CA ALA A 403 4.48 -8.26 8.21
C ALA A 403 3.79 -6.90 8.11
N CYS A 404 3.36 -6.33 9.23
CA CYS A 404 2.59 -5.08 9.30
C CYS A 404 3.48 -3.84 9.31
N GLY A 405 2.93 -2.70 8.87
CA GLY A 405 3.57 -1.39 8.92
C GLY A 405 3.18 -0.54 10.13
N SER A 406 3.45 0.75 10.01
CA SER A 406 3.03 1.78 10.96
C SER A 406 2.90 3.11 10.22
N ASP A 407 1.78 3.79 10.41
CA ASP A 407 1.54 5.10 9.80
C ASP A 407 1.10 6.13 10.87
N PRO A 408 2.05 6.87 11.44
CA PRO A 408 1.74 7.91 12.41
C PRO A 408 1.00 9.11 11.78
N ILE A 409 1.07 9.28 10.46
CA ILE A 409 0.44 10.40 9.76
C ILE A 409 -1.07 10.17 9.66
N ASP A 410 -1.51 8.93 9.35
CA ASP A 410 -2.93 8.56 9.39
C ASP A 410 -3.50 8.70 10.82
N ASP A 411 -2.73 8.31 11.84
CA ASP A 411 -3.12 8.46 13.25
C ASP A 411 -3.33 9.95 13.61
N ILE A 412 -2.38 10.83 13.22
CA ILE A 412 -2.50 12.28 13.43
C ILE A 412 -3.72 12.84 12.70
N ALA A 413 -3.95 12.43 11.46
CA ALA A 413 -5.10 12.89 10.68
C ALA A 413 -6.43 12.61 11.36
N ARG A 414 -6.57 11.42 11.96
CA ARG A 414 -7.82 10.94 12.56
C ARG A 414 -8.01 11.37 14.02
N THR A 415 -6.93 11.40 14.79
CA THR A 415 -6.99 11.57 16.25
C THR A 415 -6.38 12.89 16.75
N GLY A 416 -5.58 13.56 15.91
CA GLY A 416 -4.74 14.71 16.33
C GLY A 416 -3.52 14.29 17.15
N ARG A 417 -3.21 13.00 17.27
CA ARG A 417 -2.11 12.44 18.07
C ARG A 417 -1.22 11.54 17.23
N ALA A 418 0.07 11.56 17.51
CA ALA A 418 1.05 10.66 16.89
C ALA A 418 1.26 9.36 17.70
N ASP A 419 0.64 9.26 18.88
CA ASP A 419 0.85 8.19 19.86
C ASP A 419 -0.45 7.64 20.47
N PRO A 420 -1.54 7.47 19.68
CA PRO A 420 -2.73 6.79 20.20
C PRO A 420 -2.41 5.31 20.45
N PRO A 421 -3.13 4.64 21.38
CA PRO A 421 -3.02 3.20 21.54
C PRO A 421 -3.26 2.48 20.20
N ARG A 422 -2.28 1.73 19.69
CA ARG A 422 -2.30 1.16 18.33
C ARG A 422 -3.56 0.35 18.04
N ILE A 423 -3.99 -0.47 19.00
CA ILE A 423 -5.17 -1.34 18.85
C ILE A 423 -6.47 -0.55 18.60
N GLU A 424 -6.50 0.72 18.97
CA GLU A 424 -7.66 1.59 18.80
C GLU A 424 -7.65 2.34 17.47
N THR A 425 -6.53 2.34 16.73
CA THR A 425 -6.39 3.09 15.49
C THR A 425 -7.12 2.44 14.33
N ALA A 426 -7.62 3.26 13.40
CA ALA A 426 -8.21 2.77 12.16
C ALA A 426 -7.17 2.00 11.30
N PHE A 427 -5.90 2.44 11.33
CA PHE A 427 -4.80 1.74 10.70
C PHE A 427 -4.68 0.31 11.23
N CYS A 428 -4.62 0.11 12.55
CA CYS A 428 -4.51 -1.21 13.14
C CYS A 428 -5.74 -2.09 12.82
N ARG A 429 -6.96 -1.57 12.96
CA ARG A 429 -8.19 -2.31 12.66
C ARG A 429 -8.23 -2.80 11.21
N ARG A 430 -7.85 -1.94 10.25
CA ARG A 430 -7.74 -2.28 8.82
C ARG A 430 -6.75 -3.41 8.59
N HIS A 431 -5.55 -3.28 9.15
CA HIS A 431 -4.49 -4.28 8.92
C HIS A 431 -4.75 -5.60 9.64
N MET A 432 -5.34 -5.55 10.85
CA MET A 432 -5.79 -6.77 11.52
C MET A 432 -6.80 -7.53 10.68
N HIS A 433 -7.80 -6.85 10.12
CA HIS A 433 -8.77 -7.47 9.22
C HIS A 433 -8.10 -8.11 8.00
N ILE A 434 -7.23 -7.35 7.30
CA ILE A 434 -6.58 -7.84 6.08
C ILE A 434 -5.64 -9.02 6.38
N PHE A 435 -4.84 -8.97 7.46
CA PHE A 435 -3.96 -10.08 7.83
C PHE A 435 -4.72 -11.28 8.39
N ASP A 436 -5.83 -11.06 9.09
CA ASP A 436 -6.71 -12.15 9.51
C ASP A 436 -7.29 -12.86 8.30
N LEU A 437 -7.84 -12.13 7.32
CA LEU A 437 -8.34 -12.68 6.06
C LEU A 437 -7.22 -13.39 5.28
N ALA A 438 -6.05 -12.76 5.12
CA ALA A 438 -4.91 -13.37 4.43
C ALA A 438 -4.50 -14.70 5.08
N THR A 439 -4.47 -14.77 6.42
CA THR A 439 -4.17 -16.01 7.14
C THR A 439 -5.23 -17.08 6.90
N GLU A 440 -6.52 -16.72 6.93
CA GLU A 440 -7.62 -17.62 6.63
C GLU A 440 -7.50 -18.22 5.22
N LEU A 441 -7.18 -17.39 4.23
CA LEU A 441 -6.98 -17.86 2.86
C LEU A 441 -5.76 -18.80 2.74
N LEU A 442 -4.65 -18.51 3.42
CA LEU A 442 -3.43 -19.34 3.42
C LEU A 442 -3.63 -20.71 4.10
N CYS A 443 -4.57 -20.78 5.05
CA CYS A 443 -4.90 -21.98 5.79
C CYS A 443 -6.09 -22.76 5.21
N SER A 444 -6.77 -22.22 4.21
CA SER A 444 -8.01 -22.76 3.67
C SER A 444 -7.82 -24.12 3.01
N ASP A 445 -8.74 -25.06 3.28
CA ASP A 445 -8.82 -26.35 2.62
C ASP A 445 -9.72 -26.33 1.37
N ARG A 446 -10.35 -25.18 1.04
CA ARG A 446 -11.18 -24.99 -0.15
C ARG A 446 -10.30 -24.96 -1.42
N PRO A 447 -10.50 -25.89 -2.40
CA PRO A 447 -9.66 -25.95 -3.59
C PRO A 447 -9.64 -24.66 -4.42
N GLU A 448 -10.79 -23.97 -4.55
CA GLU A 448 -10.91 -22.72 -5.29
C GLU A 448 -10.16 -21.56 -4.62
N VAL A 449 -10.08 -21.57 -3.29
CA VAL A 449 -9.26 -20.59 -2.53
C VAL A 449 -7.78 -20.88 -2.76
N GLN A 450 -7.36 -22.13 -2.58
CA GLN A 450 -5.96 -22.52 -2.79
C GLN A 450 -5.49 -22.20 -4.21
N ALA A 451 -6.32 -22.48 -5.23
CA ALA A 451 -6.01 -22.16 -6.63
C ALA A 451 -5.89 -20.64 -6.86
N SER A 452 -6.81 -19.84 -6.29
CA SER A 452 -6.75 -18.37 -6.40
C SER A 452 -5.51 -17.81 -5.73
N VAL A 453 -5.22 -18.23 -4.49
CA VAL A 453 -4.04 -17.80 -3.73
C VAL A 453 -2.75 -18.18 -4.46
N ALA A 454 -2.65 -19.39 -5.00
CA ALA A 454 -1.49 -19.81 -5.79
C ALA A 454 -1.26 -18.89 -7.01
N LYS A 455 -2.33 -18.59 -7.76
CA LYS A 455 -2.26 -17.66 -8.91
C LYS A 455 -1.83 -16.25 -8.46
N TRP A 456 -2.39 -15.70 -7.37
CA TRP A 456 -2.04 -14.37 -6.82
C TRP A 456 -0.58 -14.27 -6.39
N LEU A 457 -0.03 -15.38 -5.92
CA LEU A 457 1.37 -15.47 -5.50
C LEU A 457 2.34 -15.86 -6.63
N GLY A 458 1.83 -16.12 -7.84
CA GLY A 458 2.64 -16.60 -8.97
C GLY A 458 3.21 -18.00 -8.73
N MET A 459 2.53 -18.84 -7.94
CA MET A 459 2.95 -20.21 -7.61
C MET A 459 2.21 -21.22 -8.49
N PRO A 460 2.84 -22.32 -8.90
CA PRO A 460 2.16 -23.39 -9.59
C PRO A 460 1.31 -24.23 -8.62
N GLY A 461 0.16 -24.69 -9.11
CA GLY A 461 -0.67 -25.64 -8.38
C GLY A 461 -1.62 -25.00 -7.35
N SER A 462 -1.97 -25.80 -6.35
CA SER A 462 -2.93 -25.46 -5.29
C SER A 462 -2.41 -26.07 -4.00
N VAL A 463 -1.98 -25.25 -3.05
CA VAL A 463 -1.29 -25.71 -1.84
C VAL A 463 -1.75 -24.90 -0.64
N LYS A 464 -1.95 -25.60 0.49
CA LYS A 464 -2.05 -24.97 1.82
C LYS A 464 -0.66 -24.47 2.23
N LEU A 465 -0.52 -23.17 2.45
CA LEU A 465 0.80 -22.52 2.59
C LEU A 465 1.23 -22.29 4.04
N ILE A 466 0.31 -22.29 4.99
CA ILE A 466 0.62 -22.30 6.42
C ILE A 466 0.35 -23.68 6.98
N GLU A 467 1.38 -24.30 7.52
CA GLU A 467 1.31 -25.62 8.12
C GLU A 467 0.67 -25.59 9.49
N THR A 468 -0.04 -26.66 9.81
CA THR A 468 -0.59 -26.91 11.14
C THR A 468 0.25 -27.97 11.83
N HIS A 469 0.78 -27.64 13.01
CA HIS A 469 1.50 -28.58 13.88
C HIS A 469 0.55 -29.05 14.97
N HIS A 470 0.27 -30.36 14.97
CA HIS A 470 -0.40 -31.06 16.04
C HIS A 470 0.53 -32.15 16.56
N ASP A 471 0.79 -32.17 17.87
CA ASP A 471 1.48 -33.30 18.48
C ASP A 471 0.53 -34.52 18.44
N ARG A 472 0.84 -35.47 17.58
CA ARG A 472 0.10 -36.74 17.46
C ARG A 472 0.71 -37.81 18.39
N SER A 473 1.13 -37.42 19.59
CA SER A 473 1.63 -38.37 20.61
C SER A 473 0.52 -39.29 21.14
#